data_e68ae8ef6471b66cb3819eada49d1b19
#
_entry.id   e68ae8ef6471b66cb3819eada49d1b19
#
_cell.length_a   1.000
_cell.length_b   1.000
_cell.length_c   1.000
_cell.angle_alpha   90.00
_cell.angle_beta   90.00
_cell.angle_gamma   90.00
#
_symmetry.space_group_name_H-M   'P 1'
#
loop_
_entity.id
_entity.type
_entity.pdbx_description
1 polymer ?
#
loop_
_entity_poly.entity_id
_entity_poly.type
_entity_poly.pdbx_seq_one_letter_code
_entity_poly.pdbx_strand_id
1 'polypeptide(L)'
;FSGKLYKTSFYGVSKDTGLIDYDTMEQIALSKKPKMIICGASAYSRDWDYSRFRAVADEIGAILLADISHPAGLIAKGLLNNPFNYCHIVTSTTHKTLRGPRGGIIMIGKDFENPFGQKTKKGDLKKMSTLINSSVFPGCQGGPLEHLIGAKAVAFAEIMDDSFLNYMKQVKKNASVMADSLVSLGYNIISSGTDNHCMLIDLRSKNITGKDAEYALGLADITVNKNMVPFDDKSPFITSGIRVGTPAITTRGLK
;
A
#
# COMPACT_ATOMS: atom_id res chain seq x y z
N PHE A 1 -12.44 -11.64 6.55
CA PHE A 1 -12.53 -12.61 5.45
C PHE A 1 -11.30 -13.53 5.41
N SER A 2 -10.10 -12.98 5.21
CA SER A 2 -8.86 -13.77 5.05
C SER A 2 -8.55 -14.68 6.24
N GLY A 3 -8.74 -14.21 7.47
CA GLY A 3 -8.52 -15.02 8.67
C GLY A 3 -9.48 -16.20 8.85
N LYS A 4 -10.57 -16.28 8.07
CA LYS A 4 -11.46 -17.46 8.03
C LYS A 4 -10.95 -18.52 7.06
N LEU A 5 -10.24 -18.10 6.01
CA LEU A 5 -9.77 -18.99 4.93
C LEU A 5 -8.31 -19.40 5.10
N TYR A 6 -7.50 -18.55 5.75
CA TYR A 6 -6.07 -18.73 5.84
C TYR A 6 -5.60 -18.66 7.29
N LYS A 7 -4.54 -19.40 7.61
CA LYS A 7 -3.82 -19.29 8.86
C LYS A 7 -2.85 -18.11 8.75
N THR A 8 -3.22 -16.98 9.36
CA THR A 8 -2.47 -15.72 9.28
C THR A 8 -1.56 -15.51 10.47
N SER A 9 -0.43 -14.85 10.23
CA SER A 9 0.45 -14.28 11.25
C SER A 9 0.74 -12.83 10.88
N PHE A 10 0.97 -11.97 11.86
CA PHE A 10 1.12 -10.54 11.65
C PHE A 10 2.48 -10.07 12.14
N TYR A 11 3.10 -9.18 11.40
CA TYR A 11 4.21 -8.33 11.83
C TYR A 11 3.70 -6.89 11.94
N GLY A 12 4.46 -6.04 12.61
CA GLY A 12 4.02 -4.69 12.90
C GLY A 12 5.14 -3.66 12.77
N VAL A 13 4.96 -2.57 13.48
CA VAL A 13 5.94 -1.50 13.59
C VAL A 13 6.54 -1.47 14.99
N SER A 14 7.77 -0.96 15.11
CA SER A 14 8.41 -0.68 16.39
C SER A 14 7.59 0.35 17.17
N LYS A 15 7.42 0.13 18.45
CA LYS A 15 6.68 1.04 19.34
C LYS A 15 7.36 2.41 19.47
N ASP A 16 8.68 2.41 19.45
CA ASP A 16 9.46 3.61 19.69
C ASP A 16 9.58 4.50 18.44
N THR A 17 9.66 3.88 17.26
CA THR A 17 9.92 4.60 16.02
C THR A 17 8.71 4.71 15.09
N GLY A 18 7.72 3.84 15.24
CA GLY A 18 6.61 3.71 14.28
C GLY A 18 7.05 3.17 12.91
N LEU A 19 8.30 2.72 12.76
CA LEU A 19 8.83 2.10 11.54
C LEU A 19 8.57 0.60 11.57
N ILE A 20 8.49 -0.03 10.38
CA ILE A 20 8.37 -1.49 10.28
C ILE A 20 9.50 -2.15 11.05
N ASP A 21 9.13 -3.09 11.92
CA ASP A 21 10.07 -3.93 12.64
C ASP A 21 10.46 -5.12 11.76
N TYR A 22 11.48 -4.90 10.94
CA TYR A 22 11.97 -5.93 10.01
C TYR A 22 12.55 -7.14 10.73
N ASP A 23 13.19 -6.96 11.88
CA ASP A 23 13.81 -8.07 12.62
C ASP A 23 12.72 -8.98 13.20
N THR A 24 11.68 -8.40 13.78
CA THR A 24 10.51 -9.15 14.23
C THR A 24 9.78 -9.82 13.06
N MET A 25 9.65 -9.15 11.92
CA MET A 25 9.06 -9.73 10.71
C MET A 25 9.83 -10.97 10.24
N GLU A 26 11.15 -10.90 10.18
CA GLU A 26 12.02 -12.02 9.79
C GLU A 26 11.89 -13.20 10.78
N GLN A 27 11.95 -12.94 12.09
CA GLN A 27 11.77 -13.97 13.13
C GLN A 27 10.42 -14.68 13.01
N ILE A 28 9.34 -13.93 12.79
CA ILE A 28 8.00 -14.50 12.61
C ILE A 28 7.96 -15.35 11.33
N ALA A 29 8.51 -14.86 10.22
CA ALA A 29 8.53 -15.58 8.96
C ALA A 29 9.33 -16.90 9.07
N LEU A 30 10.52 -16.87 9.66
CA LEU A 30 11.35 -18.06 9.90
C LEU A 30 10.66 -19.08 10.80
N SER A 31 9.99 -18.60 11.86
CA SER A 31 9.27 -19.46 12.82
C SER A 31 8.00 -20.08 12.22
N LYS A 32 7.20 -19.29 11.48
CA LYS A 32 5.88 -19.71 10.97
C LYS A 32 5.92 -20.32 9.59
N LYS A 33 6.98 -20.06 8.82
CA LYS A 33 7.20 -20.52 7.43
C LYS A 33 5.93 -20.38 6.57
N PRO A 34 5.40 -19.16 6.44
CA PRO A 34 4.20 -18.94 5.64
C PRO A 34 4.48 -19.28 4.16
N LYS A 35 3.46 -19.69 3.41
CA LYS A 35 3.55 -19.89 1.96
C LYS A 35 3.61 -18.58 1.17
N MET A 36 3.14 -17.48 1.78
CA MET A 36 3.13 -16.14 1.19
C MET A 36 3.40 -15.09 2.27
N ILE A 37 4.26 -14.14 1.95
CA ILE A 37 4.47 -12.91 2.72
C ILE A 37 3.83 -11.77 1.92
N ILE A 38 3.02 -10.95 2.60
CA ILE A 38 2.38 -9.79 1.99
C ILE A 38 2.96 -8.54 2.65
N CYS A 39 3.48 -7.62 1.85
CA CYS A 39 3.92 -6.30 2.28
C CYS A 39 3.08 -5.21 1.59
N GLY A 40 2.80 -4.13 2.31
CA GLY A 40 1.95 -3.04 1.85
C GLY A 40 1.04 -2.54 2.96
N ALA A 41 0.71 -1.27 2.94
CA ALA A 41 -0.16 -0.65 3.92
C ALA A 41 -0.90 0.56 3.36
N SER A 42 -2.04 0.88 3.95
CA SER A 42 -2.85 2.03 3.55
C SER A 42 -2.54 3.31 4.31
N ALA A 43 -1.81 3.24 5.44
CA ALA A 43 -1.54 4.37 6.32
C ALA A 43 -0.06 4.46 6.75
N TYR A 44 0.82 3.63 6.21
CA TYR A 44 2.24 3.70 6.50
C TYR A 44 2.90 4.82 5.70
N SER A 45 3.54 5.74 6.40
CA SER A 45 4.05 7.00 5.83
C SER A 45 5.46 6.89 5.24
N ARG A 46 6.17 5.78 5.47
CA ARG A 46 7.56 5.61 5.05
C ARG A 46 7.68 4.68 3.85
N ASP A 47 8.84 4.72 3.22
CA ASP A 47 9.16 3.79 2.13
C ASP A 47 9.43 2.38 2.67
N TRP A 48 9.39 1.39 1.78
CA TRP A 48 9.52 -0.03 2.11
C TRP A 48 10.86 -0.57 1.66
N ASP A 49 11.54 -1.31 2.54
CA ASP A 49 12.70 -2.11 2.15
C ASP A 49 12.25 -3.51 1.69
N TYR A 50 11.92 -3.63 0.42
CA TYR A 50 11.51 -4.90 -0.17
C TYR A 50 12.64 -5.93 -0.19
N SER A 51 13.91 -5.52 -0.09
CA SER A 51 15.05 -6.45 -0.09
C SER A 51 15.07 -7.31 1.17
N ARG A 52 14.73 -6.75 2.33
CA ARG A 52 14.60 -7.49 3.59
C ARG A 52 13.50 -8.56 3.51
N PHE A 53 12.33 -8.19 2.97
CA PHE A 53 11.24 -9.14 2.75
C PHE A 53 11.64 -10.24 1.77
N ARG A 54 12.38 -9.89 0.70
CA ARG A 54 12.83 -10.84 -0.31
C ARG A 54 13.80 -11.86 0.27
N ALA A 55 14.76 -11.43 1.06
CA ALA A 55 15.75 -12.31 1.68
C ALA A 55 15.09 -13.43 2.49
N VAL A 56 14.17 -13.07 3.39
CA VAL A 56 13.49 -14.06 4.21
C VAL A 56 12.49 -14.91 3.40
N ALA A 57 11.85 -14.33 2.37
CA ALA A 57 10.95 -15.09 1.48
C ALA A 57 11.70 -16.18 0.74
N ASP A 58 12.90 -15.89 0.23
CA ASP A 58 13.76 -16.85 -0.45
C ASP A 58 14.23 -17.97 0.52
N GLU A 59 14.62 -17.61 1.74
CA GLU A 59 15.09 -18.55 2.74
C GLU A 59 14.03 -19.61 3.11
N ILE A 60 12.75 -19.19 3.19
CA ILE A 60 11.65 -20.12 3.56
C ILE A 60 10.87 -20.65 2.35
N GLY A 61 11.22 -20.26 1.13
CA GLY A 61 10.52 -20.65 -0.09
C GLY A 61 9.11 -20.05 -0.22
N ALA A 62 8.87 -18.85 0.32
CA ALA A 62 7.59 -18.18 0.27
C ALA A 62 7.43 -17.28 -0.98
N ILE A 63 6.20 -17.13 -1.45
CA ILE A 63 5.87 -16.09 -2.42
C ILE A 63 5.85 -14.74 -1.69
N LEU A 64 6.55 -13.74 -2.23
CA LEU A 64 6.47 -12.35 -1.77
C LEU A 64 5.52 -11.56 -2.66
N LEU A 65 4.48 -10.99 -2.06
CA LEU A 65 3.51 -10.11 -2.71
C LEU A 65 3.59 -8.71 -2.11
N ALA A 66 3.72 -7.69 -2.96
CA ALA A 66 3.60 -6.29 -2.54
C ALA A 66 2.26 -5.69 -3.02
N ASP A 67 1.46 -5.17 -2.09
CA ASP A 67 0.34 -4.30 -2.43
C ASP A 67 0.77 -2.85 -2.36
N ILE A 68 0.90 -2.22 -3.53
CA ILE A 68 1.35 -0.82 -3.67
C ILE A 68 0.20 0.14 -3.95
N SER A 69 -1.01 -0.24 -3.68
CA SER A 69 -2.22 0.52 -4.03
C SER A 69 -2.16 2.00 -3.65
N HIS A 70 -1.58 2.33 -2.51
CA HIS A 70 -1.47 3.71 -2.05
C HIS A 70 -0.32 4.47 -2.73
N PRO A 71 0.95 4.01 -2.69
CA PRO A 71 2.09 4.74 -3.23
C PRO A 71 2.36 4.50 -4.73
N ALA A 72 1.51 3.77 -5.44
CA ALA A 72 1.78 3.30 -6.81
C ALA A 72 2.20 4.41 -7.79
N GLY A 73 1.60 5.60 -7.70
CA GLY A 73 1.98 6.74 -8.55
C GLY A 73 3.40 7.26 -8.28
N LEU A 74 3.83 7.26 -7.01
CA LEU A 74 5.19 7.62 -6.62
C LEU A 74 6.21 6.58 -7.09
N ILE A 75 5.88 5.30 -6.92
CA ILE A 75 6.71 4.16 -7.37
C ILE A 75 6.86 4.19 -8.90
N ALA A 76 5.78 4.41 -9.64
CA ALA A 76 5.79 4.48 -11.11
C ALA A 76 6.71 5.58 -11.65
N LYS A 77 6.95 6.64 -10.88
CA LYS A 77 7.87 7.73 -11.23
C LYS A 77 9.23 7.66 -10.52
N GLY A 78 9.57 6.53 -9.91
CA GLY A 78 10.88 6.32 -9.28
C GLY A 78 11.13 7.18 -8.04
N LEU A 79 10.07 7.67 -7.39
CA LEU A 79 10.16 8.50 -6.19
C LEU A 79 10.13 7.70 -4.89
N LEU A 80 9.89 6.40 -4.98
CA LEU A 80 9.94 5.40 -3.91
C LEU A 80 10.55 4.10 -4.45
N ASN A 81 10.94 3.21 -3.55
CA ASN A 81 11.55 1.93 -3.87
C ASN A 81 10.66 1.08 -4.79
N ASN A 82 11.30 0.44 -5.77
CA ASN A 82 10.61 -0.37 -6.78
C ASN A 82 10.46 -1.83 -6.30
N PRO A 83 9.23 -2.33 -6.06
CA PRO A 83 8.99 -3.71 -5.63
C PRO A 83 9.29 -4.76 -6.71
N PHE A 84 9.26 -4.39 -8.00
CA PHE A 84 9.42 -5.35 -9.10
C PHE A 84 10.79 -6.02 -9.14
N ASN A 85 11.81 -5.43 -8.50
CA ASN A 85 13.14 -6.03 -8.38
C ASN A 85 13.19 -7.15 -7.33
N TYR A 86 12.21 -7.19 -6.42
CA TYR A 86 12.22 -8.07 -5.25
C TYR A 86 10.97 -8.95 -5.14
N CYS A 87 9.81 -8.42 -5.44
CA CYS A 87 8.55 -9.11 -5.21
C CYS A 87 8.16 -10.00 -6.39
N HIS A 88 7.64 -11.17 -6.08
CA HIS A 88 7.16 -12.12 -7.08
C HIS A 88 5.87 -11.63 -7.75
N ILE A 89 4.99 -11.02 -6.97
CA ILE A 89 3.69 -10.49 -7.40
C ILE A 89 3.53 -9.09 -6.83
N VAL A 90 3.01 -8.17 -7.64
CA VAL A 90 2.69 -6.81 -7.22
C VAL A 90 1.22 -6.55 -7.54
N THR A 91 0.47 -6.07 -6.54
CA THR A 91 -0.92 -5.66 -6.72
C THR A 91 -1.08 -4.16 -6.52
N SER A 92 -2.02 -3.57 -7.22
CA SER A 92 -2.38 -2.16 -7.04
C SER A 92 -3.84 -1.91 -7.38
N THR A 93 -4.38 -0.85 -6.80
CA THR A 93 -5.56 -0.18 -7.33
C THR A 93 -5.15 0.85 -8.37
N THR A 94 -6.06 1.18 -9.29
CA THR A 94 -5.80 2.18 -10.34
C THR A 94 -6.34 3.57 -10.00
N HIS A 95 -7.15 3.70 -8.95
CA HIS A 95 -7.92 4.91 -8.61
C HIS A 95 -7.40 5.73 -7.41
N LYS A 96 -6.18 5.46 -6.95
CA LYS A 96 -5.53 6.24 -5.88
C LYS A 96 -4.46 7.16 -6.48
N THR A 97 -3.20 7.04 -6.09
CA THR A 97 -2.14 7.91 -6.63
C THR A 97 -1.89 7.73 -8.13
N LEU A 98 -2.34 6.63 -8.74
CA LEU A 98 -2.32 6.47 -10.21
C LEU A 98 -3.38 7.31 -10.93
N ARG A 99 -4.35 7.91 -10.22
CA ARG A 99 -5.40 8.82 -10.77
C ARG A 99 -6.28 8.22 -11.87
N GLY A 100 -6.35 6.92 -11.97
CA GLY A 100 -7.15 6.21 -12.98
C GLY A 100 -8.56 5.86 -12.50
N PRO A 101 -9.32 5.12 -13.31
CA PRO A 101 -10.65 4.64 -12.96
C PRO A 101 -10.56 3.62 -11.82
N ARG A 102 -11.69 3.41 -11.14
CA ARG A 102 -11.78 2.41 -10.05
C ARG A 102 -11.58 1.01 -10.59
N GLY A 103 -10.57 0.32 -10.07
CA GLY A 103 -10.23 -1.05 -10.44
C GLY A 103 -8.95 -1.50 -9.77
N GLY A 104 -8.55 -2.73 -10.06
CA GLY A 104 -7.30 -3.34 -9.61
C GLY A 104 -6.46 -3.83 -10.78
N ILE A 105 -5.18 -4.06 -10.52
CA ILE A 105 -4.24 -4.74 -11.40
C ILE A 105 -3.38 -5.70 -10.59
N ILE A 106 -3.02 -6.81 -11.23
CA ILE A 106 -2.04 -7.78 -10.71
C ILE A 106 -0.90 -7.83 -11.73
N MET A 107 0.31 -7.70 -11.26
CA MET A 107 1.50 -7.58 -12.09
C MET A 107 2.58 -8.57 -11.64
N ILE A 108 3.34 -9.10 -12.60
CA ILE A 108 4.51 -9.95 -12.37
C ILE A 108 5.65 -9.33 -13.19
N GLY A 109 6.77 -8.99 -12.55
CA GLY A 109 7.93 -8.43 -13.25
C GLY A 109 8.63 -9.47 -14.10
N LYS A 110 8.86 -10.65 -13.54
CA LYS A 110 9.43 -11.82 -14.21
C LYS A 110 8.59 -13.04 -13.88
N ASP A 111 7.98 -13.66 -14.91
CA ASP A 111 7.13 -14.84 -14.73
C ASP A 111 7.94 -16.06 -14.30
N PHE A 112 7.35 -16.91 -13.47
CA PHE A 112 8.00 -18.06 -12.86
C PHE A 112 7.09 -19.29 -12.83
N GLU A 113 7.66 -20.45 -12.63
CA GLU A 113 6.91 -21.69 -12.46
C GLU A 113 6.18 -21.68 -11.11
N ASN A 114 4.92 -22.14 -11.13
CA ASN A 114 4.14 -22.13 -9.91
C ASN A 114 4.70 -23.11 -8.86
N PRO A 115 4.78 -22.70 -7.58
CA PRO A 115 5.30 -23.57 -6.51
C PRO A 115 4.26 -24.60 -6.01
N PHE A 116 3.06 -24.59 -6.58
CA PHE A 116 1.95 -25.47 -6.16
C PHE A 116 1.92 -26.81 -6.89
N GLY A 117 2.88 -27.06 -7.78
CA GLY A 117 2.96 -28.31 -8.54
C GLY A 117 1.89 -28.48 -9.63
N GLN A 118 1.17 -27.41 -9.98
CA GLN A 118 0.15 -27.48 -11.02
C GLN A 118 0.78 -27.62 -12.40
N LYS A 119 0.34 -28.65 -13.15
CA LYS A 119 0.92 -29.04 -14.45
C LYS A 119 -0.05 -28.78 -15.60
N THR A 120 0.53 -28.62 -16.78
CA THR A 120 -0.18 -28.65 -18.07
C THR A 120 -0.56 -30.09 -18.41
N LYS A 121 -1.38 -30.28 -19.47
CA LYS A 121 -1.71 -31.61 -20.00
C LYS A 121 -0.48 -32.36 -20.50
N LYS A 122 0.61 -31.63 -20.82
CA LYS A 122 1.89 -32.24 -21.30
C LYS A 122 2.83 -32.60 -20.15
N GLY A 123 2.49 -32.26 -18.89
CA GLY A 123 3.30 -32.59 -17.72
C GLY A 123 4.21 -31.45 -17.24
N ASP A 124 4.36 -30.35 -17.99
CA ASP A 124 5.18 -29.22 -17.62
C ASP A 124 4.52 -28.39 -16.50
N LEU A 125 5.29 -27.76 -15.61
CA LEU A 125 4.76 -26.83 -14.62
C LEU A 125 4.14 -25.60 -15.32
N LYS A 126 2.94 -25.24 -14.88
CA LYS A 126 2.29 -24.01 -15.36
C LYS A 126 3.03 -22.79 -14.83
N LYS A 127 3.12 -21.74 -15.63
CA LYS A 127 3.60 -20.43 -15.19
C LYS A 127 2.62 -19.80 -14.19
N MET A 128 3.15 -18.97 -13.26
CA MET A 128 2.33 -18.31 -12.26
C MET A 128 1.31 -17.37 -12.88
N SER A 129 1.67 -16.66 -13.95
CA SER A 129 0.74 -15.82 -14.72
C SER A 129 -0.47 -16.61 -15.23
N THR A 130 -0.29 -17.85 -15.68
CA THR A 130 -1.39 -18.72 -16.12
C THR A 130 -2.37 -19.02 -14.98
N LEU A 131 -1.85 -19.27 -13.78
CA LEU A 131 -2.71 -19.53 -12.60
C LEU A 131 -3.46 -18.28 -12.19
N ILE A 132 -2.79 -17.13 -12.15
CA ILE A 132 -3.43 -15.85 -11.80
C ILE A 132 -4.51 -15.51 -12.83
N ASN A 133 -4.21 -15.60 -14.13
CA ASN A 133 -5.19 -15.32 -15.18
C ASN A 133 -6.44 -16.21 -15.04
N SER A 134 -6.28 -17.51 -14.81
CA SER A 134 -7.42 -18.41 -14.65
C SER A 134 -8.18 -18.16 -13.32
N SER A 135 -7.50 -17.69 -12.29
CA SER A 135 -8.14 -17.30 -11.02
C SER A 135 -8.92 -16.00 -11.15
N VAL A 136 -8.43 -15.05 -11.96
CA VAL A 136 -9.17 -13.82 -12.26
C VAL A 136 -10.36 -14.15 -13.15
N PHE A 137 -10.13 -14.80 -14.29
CA PHE A 137 -11.18 -15.18 -15.22
C PHE A 137 -10.94 -16.61 -15.75
N PRO A 138 -11.91 -17.52 -15.60
CA PRO A 138 -13.28 -17.31 -15.09
C PRO A 138 -13.43 -17.52 -13.57
N GLY A 139 -12.31 -17.61 -12.81
CA GLY A 139 -12.34 -18.00 -11.39
C GLY A 139 -13.13 -17.06 -10.49
N CYS A 140 -12.88 -15.75 -10.55
CA CYS A 140 -13.54 -14.73 -9.69
C CYS A 140 -14.37 -13.72 -10.47
N GLN A 141 -14.09 -13.51 -11.77
CA GLN A 141 -14.66 -12.48 -12.61
C GLN A 141 -15.44 -13.09 -13.77
N GLY A 142 -16.34 -12.30 -14.37
CA GLY A 142 -17.08 -12.64 -15.59
C GLY A 142 -16.71 -11.69 -16.72
N GLY A 143 -17.72 -11.24 -17.50
CA GLY A 143 -17.52 -10.31 -18.61
C GLY A 143 -16.79 -9.04 -18.19
N PRO A 144 -15.76 -8.60 -18.93
CA PRO A 144 -14.95 -7.45 -18.57
C PRO A 144 -15.72 -6.14 -18.78
N LEU A 145 -15.42 -5.15 -17.93
CA LEU A 145 -15.91 -3.78 -18.11
C LEU A 145 -14.96 -3.03 -19.04
N GLU A 146 -15.16 -3.14 -20.35
CA GLU A 146 -14.24 -2.66 -21.39
C GLU A 146 -14.01 -1.14 -21.32
N HIS A 147 -15.03 -0.37 -20.95
CA HIS A 147 -14.88 1.08 -20.73
C HIS A 147 -13.90 1.40 -19.60
N LEU A 148 -13.84 0.58 -18.53
CA LEU A 148 -12.84 0.72 -17.47
C LEU A 148 -11.44 0.30 -17.93
N ILE A 149 -11.35 -0.72 -18.79
CA ILE A 149 -10.07 -1.13 -19.39
C ILE A 149 -9.52 -0.02 -20.28
N GLY A 150 -10.36 0.56 -21.15
CA GLY A 150 -10.00 1.73 -21.97
C GLY A 150 -9.57 2.93 -21.13
N ALA A 151 -10.32 3.24 -20.07
CA ALA A 151 -9.98 4.32 -19.15
C ALA A 151 -8.66 4.08 -18.39
N LYS A 152 -8.33 2.82 -18.02
CA LYS A 152 -7.01 2.48 -17.47
C LYS A 152 -5.89 2.72 -18.46
N ALA A 153 -6.08 2.38 -19.74
CA ALA A 153 -5.07 2.60 -20.78
C ALA A 153 -4.75 4.10 -20.94
N VAL A 154 -5.78 4.95 -20.93
CA VAL A 154 -5.60 6.42 -20.96
C VAL A 154 -4.85 6.90 -19.71
N ALA A 155 -5.27 6.47 -18.52
CA ALA A 155 -4.60 6.85 -17.28
C ALA A 155 -3.12 6.42 -17.25
N PHE A 156 -2.79 5.23 -17.76
CA PHE A 156 -1.41 4.78 -17.84
C PHE A 156 -0.58 5.58 -18.84
N ALA A 157 -1.18 6.01 -19.96
CA ALA A 157 -0.52 6.92 -20.89
C ALA A 157 -0.22 8.29 -20.24
N GLU A 158 -1.16 8.85 -19.47
CA GLU A 158 -0.94 10.09 -18.72
C GLU A 158 0.18 9.94 -17.67
N ILE A 159 0.29 8.78 -17.01
CA ILE A 159 1.36 8.49 -16.06
C ILE A 159 2.74 8.49 -16.73
N MET A 160 2.83 8.12 -18.00
CA MET A 160 4.10 8.12 -18.73
C MET A 160 4.62 9.53 -19.01
N ASP A 161 3.77 10.53 -19.05
CA ASP A 161 4.14 11.92 -19.29
C ASP A 161 4.95 12.54 -18.14
N ASP A 162 5.83 13.51 -18.47
CA ASP A 162 6.66 14.21 -17.50
C ASP A 162 5.84 15.10 -16.56
N SER A 163 4.69 15.58 -16.97
CA SER A 163 3.78 16.34 -16.13
C SER A 163 3.33 15.55 -14.91
N PHE A 164 3.17 14.22 -15.05
CA PHE A 164 2.84 13.36 -13.95
C PHE A 164 4.01 13.21 -12.95
N LEU A 165 5.26 13.20 -13.40
CA LEU A 165 6.43 13.25 -12.51
C LEU A 165 6.43 14.54 -11.69
N ASN A 166 6.19 15.69 -12.33
CA ASN A 166 6.13 16.97 -11.64
C ASN A 166 4.99 17.02 -10.62
N TYR A 167 3.83 16.46 -10.97
CA TYR A 167 2.71 16.30 -10.04
C TYR A 167 3.08 15.44 -8.83
N MET A 168 3.71 14.28 -9.01
CA MET A 168 4.11 13.39 -7.92
C MET A 168 5.18 14.01 -7.02
N LYS A 169 6.12 14.76 -7.58
CA LYS A 169 7.09 15.56 -6.80
C LYS A 169 6.39 16.58 -5.92
N GLN A 170 5.39 17.29 -6.48
CA GLN A 170 4.62 18.26 -5.71
C GLN A 170 3.78 17.60 -4.62
N VAL A 171 3.15 16.44 -4.89
CA VAL A 171 2.42 15.64 -3.89
C VAL A 171 3.33 15.31 -2.70
N LYS A 172 4.53 14.82 -2.97
CA LYS A 172 5.51 14.46 -1.94
C LYS A 172 6.00 15.67 -1.16
N LYS A 173 6.28 16.78 -1.84
CA LYS A 173 6.67 18.06 -1.21
C LYS A 173 5.57 18.58 -0.29
N ASN A 174 4.33 18.62 -0.77
CA ASN A 174 3.18 19.05 0.04
C ASN A 174 3.00 18.17 1.29
N ALA A 175 3.21 16.86 1.17
CA ALA A 175 3.12 15.94 2.30
C ALA A 175 4.20 16.23 3.35
N SER A 176 5.45 16.43 2.93
CA SER A 176 6.55 16.78 3.84
C SER A 176 6.27 18.10 4.57
N VAL A 177 5.95 19.15 3.83
CA VAL A 177 5.65 20.48 4.42
C VAL A 177 4.49 20.41 5.40
N MET A 178 3.43 19.67 5.06
CA MET A 178 2.29 19.47 5.96
C MET A 178 2.69 18.71 7.22
N ALA A 179 3.50 17.66 7.12
CA ALA A 179 3.98 16.91 8.26
C ALA A 179 4.84 17.79 9.18
N ASP A 180 5.79 18.53 8.62
CA ASP A 180 6.69 19.42 9.38
C ASP A 180 5.89 20.53 10.10
N SER A 181 4.89 21.10 9.42
CA SER A 181 4.01 22.11 10.00
C SER A 181 3.19 21.55 11.16
N LEU A 182 2.61 20.36 11.01
CA LEU A 182 1.85 19.72 12.08
C LEU A 182 2.73 19.36 13.28
N VAL A 183 3.96 18.88 13.05
CA VAL A 183 4.94 18.63 14.12
C VAL A 183 5.27 19.92 14.85
N SER A 184 5.51 21.04 14.14
CA SER A 184 5.80 22.33 14.76
C SER A 184 4.64 22.86 15.61
N LEU A 185 3.40 22.48 15.29
CA LEU A 185 2.19 22.77 16.05
C LEU A 185 1.92 21.77 17.19
N GLY A 186 2.86 20.87 17.46
CA GLY A 186 2.79 19.91 18.55
C GLY A 186 1.84 18.74 18.30
N TYR A 187 1.60 18.37 17.03
CA TYR A 187 0.93 17.12 16.67
C TYR A 187 1.96 16.00 16.53
N ASN A 188 1.56 14.80 16.92
CA ASN A 188 2.40 13.62 16.78
C ASN A 188 2.10 12.93 15.45
N ILE A 189 3.09 12.92 14.53
CA ILE A 189 3.05 12.15 13.28
C ILE A 189 3.74 10.81 13.51
N ILE A 190 3.01 9.71 13.28
CA ILE A 190 3.59 8.37 13.40
C ILE A 190 4.80 8.26 12.46
N SER A 191 5.88 7.68 12.95
CA SER A 191 7.21 7.62 12.31
C SER A 191 7.90 8.99 12.09
N SER A 192 7.46 10.03 12.78
CA SER A 192 8.06 11.38 12.78
C SER A 192 8.16 12.03 11.39
N GLY A 193 7.19 11.76 10.50
CA GLY A 193 7.14 12.37 9.18
C GLY A 193 6.62 11.45 8.07
N THR A 194 6.90 11.82 6.82
CA THR A 194 6.46 11.04 5.66
C THR A 194 7.47 11.06 4.51
N ASP A 195 7.63 9.93 3.83
CA ASP A 195 8.39 9.80 2.58
C ASP A 195 7.47 9.75 1.36
N ASN A 196 6.15 9.68 1.56
CA ASN A 196 5.18 9.47 0.50
C ASN A 196 4.09 10.56 0.45
N HIS A 197 2.86 10.20 0.11
CA HIS A 197 1.74 11.10 -0.15
C HIS A 197 0.80 11.29 1.05
N CYS A 198 1.02 10.56 2.14
CA CYS A 198 0.12 10.59 3.30
C CYS A 198 0.89 10.52 4.61
N MET A 199 0.20 10.83 5.69
CA MET A 199 0.71 10.70 7.06
C MET A 199 -0.41 10.26 7.99
N LEU A 200 -0.01 9.61 9.08
CA LEU A 200 -0.89 9.20 10.16
C LEU A 200 -0.63 10.07 11.38
N ILE A 201 -1.64 10.79 11.83
CA ILE A 201 -1.58 11.71 12.96
C ILE A 201 -2.17 11.02 14.19
N ASP A 202 -1.38 10.92 15.24
CA ASP A 202 -1.80 10.41 16.55
C ASP A 202 -2.41 11.56 17.38
N LEU A 203 -3.67 11.45 17.74
CA LEU A 203 -4.42 12.45 18.46
C LEU A 203 -4.51 12.19 19.97
N ARG A 204 -3.89 11.13 20.48
CA ARG A 204 -3.94 10.78 21.91
C ARG A 204 -3.42 11.91 22.82
N SER A 205 -2.35 12.58 22.40
CA SER A 205 -1.79 13.73 23.13
C SER A 205 -2.71 14.96 23.18
N LYS A 206 -3.70 15.03 22.31
CA LYS A 206 -4.69 16.10 22.27
C LYS A 206 -6.02 15.73 22.93
N ASN A 207 -6.15 14.49 23.45
CA ASN A 207 -7.38 13.95 24.02
C ASN A 207 -8.59 14.00 23.06
N ILE A 208 -8.34 13.81 21.76
CA ILE A 208 -9.35 13.82 20.70
C ILE A 208 -9.37 12.42 20.07
N THR A 209 -10.56 11.89 19.78
CA THR A 209 -10.68 10.63 19.05
C THR A 209 -10.61 10.87 17.53
N GLY A 210 -10.19 9.85 16.79
CA GLY A 210 -10.22 9.92 15.33
C GLY A 210 -11.62 10.19 14.78
N LYS A 211 -12.66 9.63 15.42
CA LYS A 211 -14.07 9.86 15.08
C LYS A 211 -14.47 11.33 15.23
N ASP A 212 -14.11 11.97 16.36
CA ASP A 212 -14.45 13.37 16.60
C ASP A 212 -13.70 14.29 15.65
N ALA A 213 -12.41 14.01 15.40
CA ALA A 213 -11.62 14.76 14.44
C ALA A 213 -12.16 14.63 13.01
N GLU A 214 -12.51 13.42 12.56
CA GLU A 214 -13.12 13.18 11.24
C GLU A 214 -14.43 13.97 11.10
N TYR A 215 -15.27 13.96 12.12
CA TYR A 215 -16.53 14.71 12.14
C TYR A 215 -16.31 16.22 12.09
N ALA A 216 -15.46 16.77 12.98
CA ALA A 216 -15.21 18.21 13.05
C ALA A 216 -14.57 18.76 11.76
N LEU A 217 -13.60 18.03 11.19
CA LEU A 217 -12.97 18.41 9.93
C LEU A 217 -13.97 18.33 8.76
N GLY A 218 -14.86 17.34 8.78
CA GLY A 218 -15.95 17.22 7.79
C GLY A 218 -16.89 18.43 7.78
N LEU A 219 -17.19 19.02 8.95
CA LEU A 219 -17.98 20.26 9.04
C LEU A 219 -17.27 21.48 8.40
N ALA A 220 -15.95 21.42 8.26
CA ALA A 220 -15.13 22.43 7.59
C ALA A 220 -14.78 22.05 6.14
N ASP A 221 -15.48 21.09 5.54
CA ASP A 221 -15.23 20.56 4.19
C ASP A 221 -13.81 19.96 4.00
N ILE A 222 -13.17 19.53 5.09
CA ILE A 222 -11.87 18.86 5.07
C ILE A 222 -12.11 17.36 5.22
N THR A 223 -12.04 16.63 4.10
CA THR A 223 -12.23 15.18 4.09
C THR A 223 -10.96 14.47 4.54
N VAL A 224 -11.06 13.78 5.67
CA VAL A 224 -10.05 12.86 6.20
C VAL A 224 -10.74 11.54 6.54
N ASN A 225 -9.97 10.55 6.97
CA ASN A 225 -10.57 9.37 7.57
C ASN A 225 -9.96 9.07 8.94
N LYS A 226 -10.82 8.72 9.90
CA LYS A 226 -10.34 8.17 11.16
C LYS A 226 -9.52 6.90 10.89
N ASN A 227 -8.44 6.73 11.63
CA ASN A 227 -7.53 5.62 11.45
C ASN A 227 -6.96 5.17 12.80
N MET A 228 -6.86 3.86 12.99
CA MET A 228 -6.13 3.35 14.14
C MET A 228 -4.66 3.74 14.05
N VAL A 229 -4.08 4.11 15.17
CA VAL A 229 -2.63 4.30 15.31
C VAL A 229 -1.98 3.00 15.78
N PRO A 230 -0.67 2.82 15.62
CA PRO A 230 0.01 1.66 16.19
C PRO A 230 -0.27 1.55 17.69
N PHE A 231 -0.57 0.33 18.15
CA PHE A 231 -0.91 0.03 19.55
C PHE A 231 -2.11 0.86 20.07
N ASP A 232 -3.09 1.09 19.22
CA ASP A 232 -4.32 1.79 19.57
C ASP A 232 -5.14 0.96 20.56
N ASP A 233 -5.59 1.58 21.65
CA ASP A 233 -6.45 0.98 22.67
C ASP A 233 -7.95 1.13 22.35
N LYS A 234 -8.30 1.92 21.34
CA LYS A 234 -9.68 2.15 20.91
C LYS A 234 -10.11 1.20 19.81
N SER A 235 -11.42 1.02 19.71
CA SER A 235 -12.01 0.21 18.65
C SER A 235 -11.82 0.85 17.26
N PRO A 236 -11.84 0.06 16.16
CA PRO A 236 -11.77 0.59 14.79
C PRO A 236 -12.89 1.58 14.42
N PHE A 237 -13.98 1.62 15.19
CA PHE A 237 -15.09 2.55 14.98
C PHE A 237 -14.85 3.93 15.62
N ILE A 238 -13.91 4.03 16.56
CA ILE A 238 -13.56 5.27 17.28
C ILE A 238 -12.19 5.76 16.86
N THR A 239 -11.16 4.93 16.99
CA THR A 239 -9.75 5.19 16.68
C THR A 239 -9.12 6.33 17.49
N SER A 240 -7.79 6.37 17.52
CA SER A 240 -7.03 7.43 18.18
C SER A 240 -6.29 8.34 17.20
N GLY A 241 -6.48 8.17 15.91
CA GLY A 241 -5.81 8.98 14.90
C GLY A 241 -6.65 9.26 13.66
N ILE A 242 -6.08 10.06 12.79
CA ILE A 242 -6.58 10.35 11.45
C ILE A 242 -5.47 10.18 10.42
N ARG A 243 -5.83 9.73 9.21
CA ARG A 243 -4.94 9.73 8.06
C ARG A 243 -5.28 10.90 7.16
N VAL A 244 -4.27 11.68 6.79
CA VAL A 244 -4.36 12.77 5.82
C VAL A 244 -3.41 12.53 4.65
N GLY A 245 -3.72 13.10 3.49
CA GLY A 245 -2.90 12.94 2.30
C GLY A 245 -3.05 14.10 1.33
N THR A 246 -2.08 14.28 0.47
CA THR A 246 -1.93 15.47 -0.36
C THR A 246 -2.28 15.33 -1.84
N PRO A 247 -2.56 14.15 -2.43
CA PRO A 247 -2.86 14.05 -3.86
C PRO A 247 -4.04 14.91 -4.31
N ALA A 248 -5.14 14.90 -3.56
CA ALA A 248 -6.35 15.65 -3.91
C ALA A 248 -6.13 17.17 -3.88
N ILE A 249 -5.49 17.68 -2.83
CA ILE A 249 -5.20 19.12 -2.71
C ILE A 249 -4.18 19.57 -3.76
N THR A 250 -3.18 18.74 -4.08
CA THR A 250 -2.22 19.02 -5.14
C THR A 250 -2.91 19.07 -6.51
N THR A 251 -3.85 18.16 -6.79
CA THR A 251 -4.67 18.19 -8.01
C THR A 251 -5.49 19.47 -8.11
N ARG A 252 -5.93 20.03 -6.99
CA ARG A 252 -6.67 21.31 -6.92
C ARG A 252 -5.76 22.55 -7.00
N GLY A 253 -4.45 22.38 -7.18
CA GLY A 253 -3.49 23.46 -7.43
C GLY A 253 -2.77 23.98 -6.20
N LEU A 254 -2.93 23.37 -5.02
CA LEU A 254 -2.14 23.74 -3.83
C LEU A 254 -0.67 23.32 -4.02
N LYS A 255 0.25 24.22 -3.64
CA LYS A 255 1.71 24.07 -3.82
C LYS A 255 2.43 24.33 -2.51
#